data_157f141cc3e34db8b392a040534d8b82
#
_entry.id   157f141cc3e34db8b392a040534d8b82
#
_cell.length_a   1.000
_cell.length_b   1.000
_cell.length_c   1.000
_cell.angle_alpha   90.00
_cell.angle_beta   90.00
_cell.angle_gamma   90.00
#
_symmetry.space_group_name_H-M   'P 1'
#
loop_
_entity.id
_entity.type
_entity.pdbx_description
1 polymer ?
#
loop_
_entity_poly.entity_id
_entity_poly.type
_entity_poly.pdbx_seq_one_letter_code
_entity_poly.pdbx_strand_id
1 'polypeptide(L)'
;MKVEFVMTDIHAHEVMHMMLGQDEVFSRESLSRAIIDRFGADARFCSCSAAGMDVHAVIDFLESRGKFVARGVGFSTSQDKICNH
;
A
#
# COMPACT_ATOMS: atom_id res chain seq x y z
N MET A 1 -25.72 -6.77 -12.62
CA MET A 1 -25.13 -6.90 -12.21
C MET A 1 -24.16 -7.05 -12.27
N LYS A 2 -23.85 -6.81 -11.91
CA LYS A 2 -22.94 -6.94 -11.73
C LYS A 2 -22.05 -7.30 -11.48
N VAL A 3 -21.80 -7.29 -11.49
CA VAL A 3 -20.94 -7.67 -11.11
C VAL A 3 -19.99 -7.88 -11.01
N GLU A 4 -19.73 -7.81 -10.87
CA GLU A 4 -18.83 -8.10 -10.66
C GLU A 4 -17.84 -8.10 -10.36
N PHE A 5 -17.69 -8.07 -10.14
CA PHE A 5 -16.63 -8.07 -9.65
C PHE A 5 -15.59 -8.57 -9.55
N VAL A 6 -15.67 -8.31 -10.04
CA VAL A 6 -14.61 -8.92 -9.99
C VAL A 6 -13.69 -8.65 -8.98
N MET A 7 -13.07 -9.50 -8.41
CA MET A 7 -12.26 -9.33 -7.35
C MET A 7 -10.88 -9.37 -7.74
N THR A 8 -10.43 -8.33 -8.33
CA THR A 8 -9.03 -8.21 -8.67
C THR A 8 -8.35 -7.47 -7.55
N ASP A 9 -7.43 -8.11 -6.88
CA ASP A 9 -6.68 -7.47 -5.82
C ASP A 9 -5.76 -6.40 -6.41
N ILE A 10 -5.57 -5.33 -5.67
CA ILE A 10 -4.69 -4.24 -6.08
C ILE A 10 -3.27 -4.61 -5.68
N HIS A 11 -2.33 -4.49 -6.59
CA HIS A 11 -0.95 -4.83 -6.24
C HIS A 11 -0.40 -3.84 -5.23
N ALA A 12 0.37 -4.32 -4.29
CA ALA A 12 0.92 -3.48 -3.22
C ALA A 12 1.78 -2.34 -3.79
N HIS A 13 2.32 -2.49 -4.99
CA HIS A 13 3.05 -1.41 -5.64
C HIS A 13 2.20 -0.15 -5.80
N GLU A 14 0.90 -0.30 -5.94
CA GLU A 14 0.03 0.87 -6.09
C GLU A 14 0.02 1.74 -4.83
N VAL A 15 0.15 1.11 -3.66
CA VAL A 15 0.26 1.84 -2.43
C VAL A 15 1.54 2.66 -2.42
N MET A 16 2.62 2.06 -2.87
CA MET A 16 3.92 2.74 -2.89
C MET A 16 3.94 3.87 -3.90
N HIS A 17 3.33 3.67 -5.07
CA HIS A 17 3.21 4.74 -6.06
C HIS A 17 2.41 5.91 -5.50
N MET A 18 1.34 5.62 -4.76
CA MET A 18 0.56 6.66 -4.14
C MET A 18 1.41 7.46 -3.15
N MET A 19 2.21 6.77 -2.34
CA MET A 19 3.06 7.42 -1.37
C MET A 19 4.06 8.35 -2.05
N LEU A 20 4.67 7.86 -3.12
CA LEU A 20 5.62 8.69 -3.87
C LEU A 20 4.95 9.90 -4.49
N GLY A 21 3.75 9.70 -5.00
CA GLY A 21 3.02 10.79 -5.64
C GLY A 21 2.65 11.90 -4.69
N GLN A 22 2.45 11.58 -3.43
CA GLN A 22 2.09 12.58 -2.45
C GLN A 22 3.28 13.25 -1.81
N ASP A 23 4.43 12.61 -1.92
CA ASP A 23 5.69 13.20 -1.44
C ASP A 23 5.58 13.71 0.00
N GLU A 24 5.05 12.92 0.87
CA GLU A 24 4.92 13.31 2.27
C GLU A 24 5.26 12.15 3.18
N VAL A 25 5.42 12.46 4.45
CA VAL A 25 5.74 11.48 5.46
C VAL A 25 4.44 10.94 6.03
N PHE A 26 4.37 9.65 6.20
CA PHE A 26 3.17 8.99 6.71
C PHE A 26 3.44 8.33 8.06
N SER A 27 2.42 8.29 8.90
CA SER A 27 2.37 7.35 10.02
C SER A 27 1.53 6.17 9.56
N ARG A 28 1.48 5.10 10.34
CA ARG A 28 0.61 3.98 9.98
C ARG A 28 -0.84 4.43 9.88
N GLU A 29 -1.26 5.31 10.77
CA GLU A 29 -2.63 5.78 10.76
C GLU A 29 -2.91 6.65 9.55
N SER A 30 -2.04 7.59 9.25
CA SER A 30 -2.27 8.46 8.10
C SER A 30 -2.17 7.69 6.80
N LEU A 31 -1.28 6.70 6.74
CA LEU A 31 -1.17 5.87 5.54
C LEU A 31 -2.43 5.03 5.35
N SER A 32 -2.95 4.43 6.41
CA SER A 32 -4.16 3.63 6.27
C SER A 32 -5.32 4.49 5.81
N ARG A 33 -5.41 5.72 6.31
CA ARG A 33 -6.47 6.62 5.89
C ARG A 33 -6.31 7.03 4.42
N ALA A 34 -5.08 7.28 3.99
CA ALA A 34 -4.83 7.63 2.60
C ALA A 34 -5.17 6.47 1.66
N ILE A 35 -4.86 5.25 2.07
CA ILE A 35 -5.19 4.08 1.28
C ILE A 35 -6.70 3.92 1.17
N ILE A 36 -7.42 4.09 2.27
CA ILE A 36 -8.86 3.97 2.27
C ILE A 36 -9.47 5.04 1.38
N ASP A 37 -8.96 6.26 1.44
CA ASP A 37 -9.47 7.34 0.60
C ASP A 37 -9.23 7.06 -0.88
N ARG A 38 -8.12 6.44 -1.20
CA ARG A 38 -7.78 6.23 -2.60
C ARG A 38 -8.39 4.98 -3.19
N PHE A 39 -8.40 3.90 -2.43
CA PHE A 39 -8.77 2.59 -2.95
C PHE A 39 -10.07 2.05 -2.37
N GLY A 40 -10.53 2.62 -1.27
CA GLY A 40 -11.75 2.16 -0.62
C GLY A 40 -11.47 1.30 0.60
N ALA A 41 -12.38 1.34 1.56
CA ALA A 41 -12.19 0.60 2.80
C ALA A 41 -12.23 -0.91 2.59
N ASP A 42 -12.88 -1.35 1.52
CA ASP A 42 -13.01 -2.78 1.25
C ASP A 42 -11.95 -3.28 0.30
N ALA A 43 -10.98 -2.47 -0.05
CA ALA A 43 -9.95 -2.87 -1.02
C ALA A 43 -9.14 -4.03 -0.48
N ARG A 44 -8.70 -4.88 -1.39
CA ARG A 44 -7.82 -5.98 -1.05
C ARG A 44 -6.57 -5.88 -1.91
N PHE A 45 -5.47 -6.28 -1.35
CA PHE A 45 -4.17 -6.07 -1.97
C PHE A 45 -3.43 -7.39 -2.13
N CYS A 46 -2.53 -7.43 -3.08
CA CYS A 46 -1.73 -8.63 -3.34
C CYS A 46 -0.28 -8.26 -3.63
N SER A 47 0.56 -9.26 -3.61
CA SER A 47 1.94 -9.14 -4.02
C SER A 47 2.32 -10.44 -4.70
N CYS A 48 3.59 -10.61 -5.01
CA CYS A 48 4.04 -11.87 -5.62
C CYS A 48 3.89 -13.05 -4.67
N SER A 49 3.84 -12.79 -3.37
CA SER A 49 3.81 -13.88 -2.41
C SER A 49 2.59 -13.90 -1.51
N ALA A 50 1.69 -12.95 -1.65
CA ALA A 50 0.53 -12.89 -0.77
C ALA A 50 -0.64 -12.24 -1.49
N ALA A 51 -1.84 -12.54 -1.04
CA ALA A 51 -3.04 -11.98 -1.65
C ALA A 51 -4.11 -11.83 -0.58
N GLY A 52 -5.17 -11.11 -0.91
CA GLY A 52 -6.29 -10.93 0.00
C GLY A 52 -5.98 -10.08 1.22
N MET A 53 -4.97 -9.23 1.13
CA MET A 53 -4.58 -8.40 2.25
C MET A 53 -5.49 -7.18 2.35
N ASP A 54 -5.98 -6.89 3.55
CA ASP A 54 -6.73 -5.65 3.75
C ASP A 54 -5.72 -4.51 3.96
N VAL A 55 -6.23 -3.33 4.30
CA VAL A 55 -5.38 -2.15 4.43
C VAL A 55 -4.29 -2.35 5.48
N HIS A 56 -4.65 -2.88 6.63
CA HIS A 56 -3.67 -3.07 7.69
C HIS A 56 -2.67 -4.15 7.34
N ALA A 57 -3.12 -5.21 6.70
CA ALA A 57 -2.24 -6.31 6.33
C ALA A 57 -1.24 -5.88 5.26
N VAL A 58 -1.66 -5.04 4.30
CA VAL A 58 -0.73 -4.60 3.27
C VAL A 58 0.32 -3.67 3.86
N ILE A 59 -0.05 -2.85 4.83
CA ILE A 59 0.94 -2.00 5.50
C ILE A 59 1.96 -2.85 6.24
N ASP A 60 1.47 -3.85 6.99
CA ASP A 60 2.36 -4.77 7.70
C ASP A 60 3.28 -5.50 6.73
N PHE A 61 2.73 -5.93 5.61
CA PHE A 61 3.52 -6.63 4.61
C PHE A 61 4.63 -5.74 4.07
N LEU A 62 4.30 -4.52 3.71
CA LEU A 62 5.30 -3.62 3.15
C LEU A 62 6.39 -3.29 4.18
N GLU A 63 5.98 -3.11 5.41
CA GLU A 63 6.93 -2.84 6.47
C GLU A 63 7.86 -4.02 6.68
N SER A 64 7.32 -5.22 6.70
CA SER A 64 8.11 -6.42 6.93
C SER A 64 9.08 -6.70 5.80
N ARG A 65 8.80 -6.19 4.61
CA ARG A 65 9.67 -6.36 3.47
C ARG A 65 10.67 -5.23 3.31
N GLY A 66 10.72 -4.32 4.26
CA GLY A 66 11.68 -3.22 4.22
C GLY A 66 11.39 -2.20 3.15
N LYS A 67 10.12 -2.05 2.76
CA LYS A 67 9.75 -1.13 1.70
C LYS A 67 9.58 0.29 2.17
N PHE A 68 9.58 0.53 3.46
CA PHE A 68 9.41 1.86 4.01
C PHE A 68 10.76 2.43 4.44
N VAL A 69 10.88 3.73 4.28
CA VAL A 69 12.09 4.46 4.66
C VAL A 69 11.72 5.42 5.77
N ALA A 70 12.39 5.33 6.90
CA ALA A 70 12.11 6.20 8.03
C ALA A 70 12.43 7.65 7.67
N ARG A 71 11.53 8.55 8.00
CA ARG A 71 11.73 9.97 7.74
C ARG A 71 11.09 10.76 8.87
N GLY A 72 11.90 11.37 9.67
CA GLY A 72 11.40 12.16 10.79
C GLY A 72 10.59 11.33 11.74
N VAL A 73 9.35 11.72 11.98
CA VAL A 73 8.48 11.00 12.91
C VAL A 73 7.66 9.92 12.23
N GLY A 74 7.83 9.73 10.95
CA GLY A 74 7.06 8.74 10.21
C GLY A 74 7.92 8.04 9.19
N PHE A 75 7.33 7.76 8.02
CA PHE A 75 8.05 7.04 6.98
C PHE A 75 7.50 7.39 5.61
N SER A 76 8.25 7.03 4.61
CA SER A 76 7.83 7.16 3.23
C SER A 76 8.38 5.95 2.49
N THR A 77 8.45 6.01 1.19
CA THR A 77 9.08 4.96 0.40
C THR A 77 9.94 5.63 -0.66
N SER A 78 10.69 4.86 -1.40
CA SER A 78 11.49 5.41 -2.48
C SER A 78 11.31 4.58 -3.73
N GLN A 79 11.64 5.16 -4.84
CA GLN A 79 11.44 4.54 -6.15
C GLN A 79 12.15 3.20 -6.26
N ASP A 80 13.33 3.09 -5.68
CA ASP A 80 14.10 1.87 -5.79
C ASP A 80 13.54 0.74 -4.94
N LYS A 81 12.56 1.01 -4.08
CA LYS A 81 11.92 -0.02 -3.28
C LYS A 81 10.71 -0.62 -3.97
N ILE A 82 10.19 0.03 -5.00
CA ILE A 82 8.94 -0.38 -5.56
C ILE A 82 9.05 -1.63 -6.40
N CYS A 83 9.84 -1.64 -7.35
CA CYS A 83 9.86 -2.71 -8.25
C CYS A 83 11.19 -3.20 -8.49
N ASN A 84 11.57 -4.16 -7.91
CA ASN A 84 12.81 -4.54 -8.03
C ASN A 84 12.95 -5.88 -8.37
N HIS A 85 12.70 -6.23 -9.47
CA HIS A 85 12.92 -7.57 -9.87
C HIS A 85 14.02 -7.75 -10.82
#